data_44c6e960e7a1f2b7c898731089911e60
#
_entry.id   44c6e960e7a1f2b7c898731089911e60
#
_cell.length_a   1.000
_cell.length_b   1.000
_cell.length_c   1.000
_cell.angle_alpha   90.00
_cell.angle_beta   90.00
_cell.angle_gamma   90.00
#
_symmetry.space_group_name_H-M   'P 1'
#
loop_
_entity.id
_entity.type
_entity.pdbx_description
1 polymer ?
#
loop_
_entity_poly.entity_id
_entity_poly.type
_entity_poly.pdbx_seq_one_letter_code
_entity_poly.pdbx_strand_id
1 'polypeptide(L)'
;MLSPIGQMELPGSADQSFQGVYCVLSSSQRSCILPGMIKPRLPGFTIVDHPLVKAKVTILRNKETSTELFRRTLHELTALLAFEATRDLDVVEIDVETPLERCKGHRLSKGLTVVPILRAGLGMAEAMLDVLPQARLGHVGIYRDETTFEPMSYYFKAPRDLADSDVFLVDPMLATGNSAADAAAKLKAGGVVRLRLIALLGCVAGAQHFKRQHPEVPVYLAALDEKLNERAYIVPGLGDAGDRYCET
;
A
#
# COMPACT_ATOMS: atom_id res chain seq x y z
N MET A 1 -7.39 56.45 -33.45
CA MET A 1 -7.58 57.35 -32.30
C MET A 1 -7.79 56.49 -31.09
N LEU A 2 -6.76 56.36 -30.31
CA LEU A 2 -6.75 55.61 -29.04
C LEU A 2 -6.77 56.61 -27.90
N SER A 3 -7.73 56.51 -26.99
CA SER A 3 -7.79 57.31 -25.77
C SER A 3 -7.30 56.49 -24.58
N PRO A 4 -6.60 57.11 -23.62
CA PRO A 4 -5.87 56.40 -22.59
C PRO A 4 -6.72 56.07 -21.35
N ILE A 5 -6.34 54.96 -20.71
CA ILE A 5 -6.93 54.42 -19.50
C ILE A 5 -6.45 55.25 -18.29
N GLY A 6 -7.41 55.69 -17.47
CA GLY A 6 -7.19 56.47 -16.27
C GLY A 6 -6.48 55.69 -15.16
N GLN A 7 -5.57 56.40 -14.50
CA GLN A 7 -4.93 55.99 -13.25
C GLN A 7 -5.95 56.13 -12.09
N MET A 8 -6.05 55.07 -11.29
CA MET A 8 -6.82 55.06 -10.06
C MET A 8 -5.85 55.11 -8.89
N GLU A 9 -5.83 56.23 -8.19
CA GLU A 9 -5.06 56.49 -6.98
C GLU A 9 -5.60 55.68 -5.80
N LEU A 10 -4.71 55.04 -5.05
CA LEU A 10 -4.99 54.42 -3.76
C LEU A 10 -4.74 55.41 -2.63
N PRO A 11 -5.63 55.51 -1.62
CA PRO A 11 -5.36 56.30 -0.44
C PRO A 11 -4.46 55.57 0.53
N GLY A 12 -3.54 56.32 1.12
CA GLY A 12 -2.51 55.84 2.04
C GLY A 12 -3.01 55.68 3.48
N SER A 13 -2.16 55.06 4.22
CA SER A 13 -1.74 55.17 5.61
C SER A 13 -1.82 53.89 6.43
N ALA A 14 -0.62 53.43 6.77
CA ALA A 14 -0.09 53.08 8.08
C ALA A 14 -0.78 51.96 8.87
N ASP A 15 -0.12 50.82 9.13
CA ASP A 15 0.78 50.66 10.26
C ASP A 15 1.34 49.22 10.32
N GLN A 16 2.61 49.13 10.57
CA GLN A 16 3.44 48.21 11.34
C GLN A 16 3.28 46.71 11.25
N SER A 17 4.48 46.11 11.04
CA SER A 17 4.97 44.82 11.53
C SER A 17 4.63 43.56 10.72
N PHE A 18 5.23 43.45 9.55
CA PHE A 18 5.69 42.13 9.07
C PHE A 18 7.21 42.16 8.84
N GLN A 19 7.95 41.74 9.84
CA GLN A 19 9.37 41.39 9.65
C GLN A 19 9.45 40.21 8.70
N GLY A 20 9.87 40.48 7.47
CA GLY A 20 10.19 39.48 6.47
C GLY A 20 11.40 38.67 6.89
N VAL A 21 11.18 37.39 7.13
CA VAL A 21 12.25 36.42 7.20
C VAL A 21 12.58 36.00 5.78
N TYR A 22 13.60 36.60 5.18
CA TYR A 22 14.23 36.07 3.98
C TYR A 22 15.01 34.80 4.38
N CYS A 23 14.47 33.63 4.05
CA CYS A 23 15.19 32.39 4.18
C CYS A 23 16.03 32.18 2.91
N VAL A 24 17.35 32.37 3.03
CA VAL A 24 18.32 32.03 1.98
C VAL A 24 18.35 30.50 1.89
N LEU A 25 17.87 29.95 0.78
CA LEU A 25 17.94 28.52 0.49
C LEU A 25 19.39 28.14 0.20
N SER A 26 20.08 27.56 1.17
CA SER A 26 21.23 26.71 0.92
C SER A 26 20.72 25.28 0.66
N SER A 27 21.29 24.64 -0.35
CA SER A 27 21.00 23.31 -0.85
C SER A 27 21.26 22.22 0.20
N SER A 28 20.30 21.96 1.08
CA SER A 28 20.12 20.70 1.82
C SER A 28 18.78 20.76 2.57
N GLN A 29 17.83 19.97 2.11
CA GLN A 29 16.60 19.51 2.72
C GLN A 29 16.19 20.09 4.09
N ARG A 30 15.25 21.02 4.09
CA ARG A 30 14.39 21.27 5.27
C ARG A 30 12.93 21.32 4.81
N SER A 31 12.22 20.21 5.01
CA SER A 31 10.77 20.21 4.95
C SER A 31 10.22 20.93 6.19
N CYS A 32 9.42 21.99 5.99
CA CYS A 32 8.65 22.61 7.07
C CYS A 32 7.61 21.61 7.57
N ILE A 33 7.81 21.08 8.77
CA ILE A 33 6.86 20.21 9.47
C ILE A 33 5.96 21.11 10.31
N LEU A 34 4.68 21.17 9.98
CA LEU A 34 3.67 21.77 10.84
C LEU A 34 3.55 20.96 12.15
N PRO A 35 3.47 21.60 13.33
CA PRO A 35 3.31 20.87 14.58
C PRO A 35 1.91 20.23 14.62
N GLY A 36 1.88 18.88 14.64
CA GLY A 36 0.64 18.11 14.82
C GLY A 36 0.53 16.77 14.09
N MET A 37 1.44 16.42 13.17
CA MET A 37 1.37 15.16 12.41
C MET A 37 2.76 14.53 12.21
N ILE A 38 3.40 14.12 13.27
CA ILE A 38 4.49 13.15 13.13
C ILE A 38 3.84 11.76 13.05
N LYS A 39 3.42 11.36 11.84
CA LYS A 39 3.19 9.93 11.59
C LYS A 39 4.54 9.23 11.75
N PRO A 40 4.65 8.16 12.55
CA PRO A 40 5.90 7.43 12.69
C PRO A 40 6.32 6.95 11.30
N ARG A 41 7.42 7.52 10.75
CA ARG A 41 8.06 6.99 9.56
C ARG A 41 8.80 5.74 9.99
N LEU A 42 8.17 4.59 9.86
CA LEU A 42 8.83 3.31 10.03
C LEU A 42 9.69 3.06 8.78
N PRO A 43 11.01 2.91 8.90
CA PRO A 43 11.87 2.63 7.75
C PRO A 43 11.41 1.37 7.01
N GLY A 44 11.32 1.45 5.67
CA GLY A 44 10.87 0.33 4.83
C GLY A 44 9.35 0.13 4.77
N PHE A 45 8.56 1.11 5.26
CA PHE A 45 7.12 1.18 5.10
C PHE A 45 6.73 2.37 4.24
N THR A 46 5.85 2.14 3.29
CA THR A 46 5.17 3.16 2.52
C THR A 46 3.70 3.21 2.95
N ILE A 47 3.33 4.24 3.70
CA ILE A 47 1.91 4.54 3.97
C ILE A 47 1.45 5.46 2.85
N VAL A 48 0.52 5.00 2.02
CA VAL A 48 0.05 5.73 0.84
C VAL A 48 -0.84 6.89 1.29
N ASP A 49 -0.24 8.07 1.43
CA ASP A 49 -0.92 9.30 1.87
C ASP A 49 -1.62 10.00 0.70
N HIS A 50 -2.78 9.48 0.31
CA HIS A 50 -3.57 10.00 -0.80
C HIS A 50 -5.04 10.22 -0.36
N PRO A 51 -5.72 11.32 -0.77
CA PRO A 51 -7.11 11.60 -0.39
C PRO A 51 -8.09 10.45 -0.71
N LEU A 52 -7.97 9.81 -1.88
CA LEU A 52 -8.81 8.67 -2.25
C LEU A 52 -8.56 7.46 -1.35
N VAL A 53 -7.30 7.20 -0.97
CA VAL A 53 -6.96 6.11 -0.03
C VAL A 53 -7.62 6.36 1.31
N LYS A 54 -7.51 7.58 1.86
CA LYS A 54 -8.15 7.98 3.12
C LYS A 54 -9.66 7.82 3.09
N ALA A 55 -10.31 8.27 2.01
CA ALA A 55 -11.76 8.15 1.83
C ALA A 55 -12.19 6.67 1.80
N LYS A 56 -11.48 5.80 1.07
CA LYS A 56 -11.79 4.38 0.98
C LYS A 56 -11.54 3.64 2.29
N VAL A 57 -10.47 3.95 3.00
CA VAL A 57 -10.23 3.43 4.36
C VAL A 57 -11.38 3.81 5.29
N THR A 58 -11.91 5.02 5.19
CA THR A 58 -13.08 5.44 5.99
C THR A 58 -14.31 4.57 5.72
N ILE A 59 -14.60 4.26 4.45
CA ILE A 59 -15.70 3.38 4.08
C ILE A 59 -15.48 1.96 4.65
N LEU A 60 -14.28 1.39 4.50
CA LEU A 60 -13.96 0.06 5.03
C LEU A 60 -14.07 -0.01 6.56
N ARG A 61 -13.74 1.06 7.27
CA ARG A 61 -13.82 1.12 8.74
C ARG A 61 -15.26 1.22 9.25
N ASN A 62 -16.18 1.77 8.47
CA ASN A 62 -17.56 1.94 8.90
C ASN A 62 -18.24 0.58 9.06
N LYS A 63 -18.75 0.29 10.25
CA LYS A 63 -19.46 -0.96 10.58
C LYS A 63 -20.75 -1.15 9.77
N GLU A 64 -21.38 -0.06 9.32
CA GLU A 64 -22.62 -0.08 8.53
C GLU A 64 -22.36 -0.32 7.03
N THR A 65 -21.09 -0.43 6.60
CA THR A 65 -20.77 -0.72 5.21
C THR A 65 -21.21 -2.13 4.85
N SER A 66 -22.11 -2.23 3.86
CA SER A 66 -22.58 -3.53 3.36
C SER A 66 -21.42 -4.36 2.78
N THR A 67 -21.60 -5.68 2.78
CA THR A 67 -20.59 -6.61 2.22
C THR A 67 -20.26 -6.29 0.75
N GLU A 68 -21.28 -5.94 -0.06
CA GLU A 68 -21.06 -5.54 -1.45
C GLU A 68 -20.15 -4.30 -1.55
N LEU A 69 -20.49 -3.25 -0.80
CA LEU A 69 -19.70 -2.00 -0.78
C LEU A 69 -18.31 -2.24 -0.18
N PHE A 70 -18.20 -3.12 0.82
CA PHE A 70 -16.91 -3.50 1.41
C PHE A 70 -16.02 -4.18 0.38
N ARG A 71 -16.51 -5.21 -0.33
CA ARG A 71 -15.79 -5.91 -1.41
C ARG A 71 -15.33 -4.94 -2.49
N ARG A 72 -16.24 -4.13 -2.99
CA ARG A 72 -15.92 -3.13 -4.02
C ARG A 72 -14.86 -2.14 -3.55
N THR A 73 -15.01 -1.59 -2.34
CA THR A 73 -14.05 -0.62 -1.80
C THR A 73 -12.69 -1.25 -1.51
N LEU A 74 -12.66 -2.52 -1.07
CA LEU A 74 -11.42 -3.29 -0.91
C LEU A 74 -10.69 -3.44 -2.23
N HIS A 75 -11.38 -3.80 -3.32
CA HIS A 75 -10.81 -3.90 -4.67
C HIS A 75 -10.24 -2.56 -5.12
N GLU A 76 -11.03 -1.49 -5.03
CA GLU A 76 -10.60 -0.14 -5.44
C GLU A 76 -9.39 0.34 -4.63
N LEU A 77 -9.36 0.09 -3.32
CA LEU A 77 -8.22 0.44 -2.46
C LEU A 77 -6.99 -0.39 -2.79
N THR A 78 -7.17 -1.69 -3.05
CA THR A 78 -6.06 -2.57 -3.46
C THR A 78 -5.44 -2.12 -4.78
N ALA A 79 -6.24 -1.71 -5.77
CA ALA A 79 -5.73 -1.17 -7.04
C ALA A 79 -4.86 0.08 -6.83
N LEU A 80 -5.25 0.99 -5.92
CA LEU A 80 -4.44 2.17 -5.58
C LEU A 80 -3.12 1.79 -4.90
N LEU A 81 -3.14 0.79 -4.01
CA LEU A 81 -1.92 0.28 -3.38
C LEU A 81 -1.03 -0.47 -4.37
N ALA A 82 -1.61 -1.24 -5.29
CA ALA A 82 -0.88 -1.92 -6.35
C ALA A 82 -0.14 -0.93 -7.26
N PHE A 83 -0.79 0.17 -7.63
CA PHE A 83 -0.16 1.25 -8.42
C PHE A 83 1.09 1.81 -7.71
N GLU A 84 1.01 2.03 -6.40
CA GLU A 84 2.17 2.51 -5.64
C GLU A 84 3.25 1.42 -5.45
N ALA A 85 2.85 0.19 -5.17
CA ALA A 85 3.76 -0.94 -4.97
C ALA A 85 4.48 -1.39 -6.24
N THR A 86 4.00 -0.97 -7.41
CA THR A 86 4.62 -1.29 -8.71
C THR A 86 5.43 -0.13 -9.30
N ARG A 87 5.55 0.98 -8.58
CA ARG A 87 6.19 2.23 -9.08
C ARG A 87 7.66 2.06 -9.51
N ASP A 88 8.38 1.16 -8.86
CA ASP A 88 9.80 0.90 -9.05
C ASP A 88 10.08 -0.43 -9.79
N LEU A 89 9.09 -0.97 -10.50
CA LEU A 89 9.32 -2.15 -11.35
C LEU A 89 10.18 -1.81 -12.56
N ASP A 90 11.13 -2.69 -12.83
CA ASP A 90 12.00 -2.57 -14.00
C ASP A 90 11.23 -2.75 -15.32
N VAL A 91 11.50 -1.88 -16.27
CA VAL A 91 10.98 -1.98 -17.64
C VAL A 91 12.10 -2.17 -18.64
N VAL A 92 11.79 -2.83 -19.76
CA VAL A 92 12.67 -2.95 -20.91
C VAL A 92 12.04 -2.29 -22.11
N GLU A 93 12.85 -1.62 -22.92
CA GLU A 93 12.42 -1.02 -24.20
C GLU A 93 12.16 -2.12 -25.23
N ILE A 94 11.10 -1.96 -26.01
CA ILE A 94 10.74 -2.84 -27.12
C ILE A 94 10.30 -2.03 -28.32
N ASP A 95 10.42 -2.59 -29.51
CA ASP A 95 9.84 -2.00 -30.72
C ASP A 95 8.36 -2.35 -30.83
N VAL A 96 7.54 -1.36 -31.07
CA VAL A 96 6.08 -1.48 -31.20
C VAL A 96 5.65 -0.90 -32.54
N GLU A 97 4.81 -1.63 -33.25
CA GLU A 97 4.16 -1.14 -34.46
C GLU A 97 2.75 -0.65 -34.14
N THR A 98 2.55 0.66 -34.26
CA THR A 98 1.23 1.26 -34.09
C THR A 98 0.46 1.24 -35.44
N PRO A 99 -0.83 1.56 -35.47
CA PRO A 99 -1.55 1.69 -36.72
C PRO A 99 -1.00 2.73 -37.70
N LEU A 100 -0.11 3.64 -37.24
CA LEU A 100 0.42 4.74 -38.04
C LEU A 100 1.90 4.58 -38.35
N GLU A 101 2.73 4.22 -37.35
CA GLU A 101 4.19 4.11 -37.50
C GLU A 101 4.82 3.23 -36.39
N ARG A 102 6.09 2.89 -36.59
CA ARG A 102 6.89 2.21 -35.56
C ARG A 102 7.37 3.20 -34.50
N CYS A 103 7.31 2.78 -33.23
CA CYS A 103 7.80 3.57 -32.11
C CYS A 103 8.47 2.68 -31.04
N LYS A 104 9.11 3.29 -30.07
CA LYS A 104 9.59 2.62 -28.87
C LYS A 104 8.49 2.55 -27.83
N GLY A 105 8.29 1.36 -27.27
CA GLY A 105 7.39 1.08 -26.16
C GLY A 105 8.15 0.43 -25.00
N HIS A 106 7.44 0.07 -23.93
CA HIS A 106 8.01 -0.56 -22.76
C HIS A 106 7.18 -1.77 -22.33
N ARG A 107 7.85 -2.78 -21.82
CA ARG A 107 7.22 -3.89 -21.10
C ARG A 107 7.95 -4.13 -19.78
N LEU A 108 7.28 -4.75 -18.84
CA LEU A 108 7.93 -5.16 -17.58
C LEU A 108 9.06 -6.14 -17.88
N SER A 109 10.19 -5.98 -17.20
CA SER A 109 11.37 -6.81 -17.43
C SER A 109 11.21 -8.23 -16.92
N LYS A 110 10.38 -8.43 -15.87
CA LYS A 110 10.21 -9.68 -15.14
C LYS A 110 8.75 -10.12 -15.06
N GLY A 111 8.54 -11.41 -14.79
CA GLY A 111 7.22 -11.92 -14.47
C GLY A 111 6.69 -11.36 -13.15
N LEU A 112 5.38 -11.35 -13.01
CA LEU A 112 4.70 -10.94 -11.78
C LEU A 112 4.00 -12.14 -11.16
N THR A 113 4.00 -12.20 -9.83
CA THR A 113 3.26 -13.23 -9.08
C THR A 113 2.56 -12.57 -7.89
N VAL A 114 1.27 -12.80 -7.76
CA VAL A 114 0.46 -12.38 -6.62
C VAL A 114 0.22 -13.57 -5.71
N VAL A 115 0.38 -13.40 -4.41
CA VAL A 115 0.22 -14.48 -3.42
C VAL A 115 -0.63 -13.96 -2.27
N PRO A 116 -1.94 -14.27 -2.24
CA PRO A 116 -2.78 -13.97 -1.09
C PRO A 116 -2.50 -14.89 0.10
N ILE A 117 -2.57 -14.34 1.30
CA ILE A 117 -2.75 -15.12 2.52
C ILE A 117 -4.23 -15.45 2.63
N LEU A 118 -4.55 -16.74 2.51
CA LEU A 118 -5.94 -17.20 2.56
C LEU A 118 -6.47 -17.15 4.00
N ARG A 119 -7.76 -16.84 4.21
CA ARG A 119 -8.82 -16.53 3.20
C ARG A 119 -8.89 -15.05 2.83
N ALA A 120 -8.59 -14.14 3.78
CA ALA A 120 -8.85 -12.71 3.66
C ALA A 120 -8.14 -12.01 2.48
N GLY A 121 -6.97 -12.52 2.08
CA GLY A 121 -6.21 -11.96 0.95
C GLY A 121 -6.80 -12.20 -0.44
N LEU A 122 -7.79 -13.09 -0.59
CA LEU A 122 -8.37 -13.42 -1.90
C LEU A 122 -8.88 -12.20 -2.66
N GLY A 123 -9.70 -11.37 -2.04
CA GLY A 123 -10.25 -10.18 -2.70
C GLY A 123 -9.16 -9.18 -3.13
N MET A 124 -8.05 -9.12 -2.40
CA MET A 124 -6.90 -8.31 -2.84
C MET A 124 -6.19 -8.93 -4.04
N ALA A 125 -6.08 -10.26 -4.09
CA ALA A 125 -5.47 -10.94 -5.23
C ALA A 125 -6.30 -10.74 -6.51
N GLU A 126 -7.62 -10.87 -6.43
CA GLU A 126 -8.53 -10.59 -7.55
C GLU A 126 -8.36 -9.15 -8.06
N ALA A 127 -8.39 -8.17 -7.16
CA ALA A 127 -8.18 -6.77 -7.51
C ALA A 127 -6.79 -6.49 -8.13
N MET A 128 -5.76 -7.19 -7.69
CA MET A 128 -4.44 -7.09 -8.32
C MET A 128 -4.39 -7.70 -9.71
N LEU A 129 -5.10 -8.80 -9.96
CA LEU A 129 -5.19 -9.40 -11.30
C LEU A 129 -5.95 -8.50 -12.29
N ASP A 130 -6.91 -7.71 -11.83
CA ASP A 130 -7.58 -6.70 -12.68
C ASP A 130 -6.59 -5.62 -13.16
N VAL A 131 -5.63 -5.24 -12.32
CA VAL A 131 -4.58 -4.25 -12.67
C VAL A 131 -3.40 -4.91 -13.39
N LEU A 132 -3.09 -6.16 -13.06
CA LEU A 132 -1.93 -6.92 -13.52
C LEU A 132 -2.38 -8.26 -14.14
N PRO A 133 -3.13 -8.25 -15.26
CA PRO A 133 -3.76 -9.46 -15.79
C PRO A 133 -2.76 -10.54 -16.22
N GLN A 134 -1.51 -10.18 -16.47
CA GLN A 134 -0.43 -11.12 -16.79
C GLN A 134 0.21 -11.76 -15.54
N ALA A 135 -0.15 -11.34 -14.34
CA ALA A 135 0.43 -11.88 -13.12
C ALA A 135 -0.02 -13.32 -12.88
N ARG A 136 0.91 -14.14 -12.40
CA ARG A 136 0.61 -15.50 -11.96
C ARG A 136 0.10 -15.48 -10.52
N LEU A 137 -0.64 -16.52 -10.15
CA LEU A 137 -1.22 -16.62 -8.83
C LEU A 137 -0.59 -17.77 -8.05
N GLY A 138 -0.12 -17.49 -6.84
CA GLY A 138 0.22 -18.48 -5.81
C GLY A 138 -0.76 -18.35 -4.64
N HIS A 139 -0.72 -19.29 -3.68
CA HIS A 139 -1.57 -19.23 -2.50
C HIS A 139 -0.81 -19.70 -1.27
N VAL A 140 -0.99 -19.01 -0.16
CA VAL A 140 -0.53 -19.43 1.17
C VAL A 140 -1.73 -19.50 2.09
N GLY A 141 -2.06 -20.71 2.55
CA GLY A 141 -3.12 -20.93 3.53
C GLY A 141 -2.53 -20.95 4.93
N ILE A 142 -2.88 -19.97 5.75
CA ILE A 142 -2.47 -19.85 7.15
C ILE A 142 -3.72 -19.55 7.97
N TYR A 143 -3.93 -20.34 9.01
CA TYR A 143 -4.87 -19.96 10.07
C TYR A 143 -4.11 -19.72 11.38
N ARG A 144 -4.73 -19.03 12.28
CA ARG A 144 -4.19 -18.81 13.62
C ARG A 144 -4.78 -19.87 14.54
N ASP A 145 -3.91 -20.59 15.25
CA ASP A 145 -4.36 -21.48 16.31
C ASP A 145 -5.08 -20.66 17.39
N GLU A 146 -6.27 -21.09 17.78
CA GLU A 146 -7.14 -20.34 18.72
C GLU A 146 -6.58 -20.31 20.14
N THR A 147 -5.69 -21.27 20.49
CA THR A 147 -5.12 -21.39 21.82
C THR A 147 -3.75 -20.72 21.94
N THR A 148 -2.87 -20.97 20.97
CA THR A 148 -1.48 -20.47 21.00
C THR A 148 -1.31 -19.15 20.24
N PHE A 149 -2.28 -18.77 19.41
CA PHE A 149 -2.22 -17.65 18.46
C PHE A 149 -1.07 -17.74 17.45
N GLU A 150 -0.45 -18.93 17.34
CA GLU A 150 0.61 -19.17 16.36
C GLU A 150 0.07 -19.41 14.95
N PRO A 151 0.81 -19.00 13.90
CA PRO A 151 0.40 -19.24 12.52
C PRO A 151 0.58 -20.71 12.17
N MET A 152 -0.50 -21.38 11.80
CA MET A 152 -0.50 -22.75 11.30
C MET A 152 -0.74 -22.76 9.80
N SER A 153 0.28 -23.17 9.04
CA SER A 153 0.18 -23.29 7.59
C SER A 153 -0.46 -24.63 7.20
N TYR A 154 -1.52 -24.55 6.40
CA TYR A 154 -2.23 -25.74 5.90
C TYR A 154 -2.15 -25.90 4.38
N TYR A 155 -1.71 -24.85 3.67
CA TYR A 155 -1.61 -24.89 2.21
C TYR A 155 -0.50 -23.97 1.72
N PHE A 156 0.29 -24.46 0.76
CA PHE A 156 1.26 -23.65 0.04
C PHE A 156 1.36 -24.15 -1.40
N LYS A 157 1.05 -23.30 -2.35
CA LYS A 157 1.26 -23.57 -3.77
C LYS A 157 1.63 -22.28 -4.49
N ALA A 158 2.76 -22.29 -5.17
CA ALA A 158 3.26 -21.15 -5.92
C ALA A 158 3.89 -21.61 -7.24
N PRO A 159 4.04 -20.73 -8.24
CA PRO A 159 4.81 -21.01 -9.45
C PRO A 159 6.24 -21.47 -9.13
N ARG A 160 6.86 -22.29 -10.00
CA ARG A 160 8.17 -22.87 -9.74
C ARG A 160 9.34 -21.90 -9.94
N ASP A 161 9.17 -20.90 -10.80
CA ASP A 161 10.19 -19.93 -11.24
C ASP A 161 10.05 -18.56 -10.55
N LEU A 162 9.90 -18.59 -9.22
CA LEU A 162 9.71 -17.37 -8.40
C LEU A 162 10.95 -16.47 -8.36
N ALA A 163 12.14 -17.00 -8.63
CA ALA A 163 13.39 -16.22 -8.64
C ALA A 163 13.39 -15.10 -9.71
N ASP A 164 12.72 -15.34 -10.85
CA ASP A 164 12.60 -14.37 -11.95
C ASP A 164 11.29 -13.57 -11.92
N SER A 165 10.61 -13.57 -10.77
CA SER A 165 9.35 -12.86 -10.60
C SER A 165 9.45 -11.79 -9.53
N ASP A 166 8.76 -10.67 -9.76
CA ASP A 166 8.39 -9.74 -8.69
C ASP A 166 7.15 -10.30 -8.00
N VAL A 167 7.27 -10.61 -6.70
CA VAL A 167 6.24 -11.29 -5.92
C VAL A 167 5.55 -10.31 -4.97
N PHE A 168 4.23 -10.27 -5.02
CA PHE A 168 3.38 -9.46 -4.16
C PHE A 168 2.63 -10.38 -3.19
N LEU A 169 3.03 -10.38 -1.93
CA LEU A 169 2.28 -10.99 -0.84
C LEU A 169 1.17 -10.03 -0.41
N VAL A 170 -0.08 -10.49 -0.38
CA VAL A 170 -1.22 -9.64 -0.07
C VAL A 170 -2.05 -10.19 1.07
N ASP A 171 -2.35 -9.33 2.04
CA ASP A 171 -3.20 -9.63 3.20
C ASP A 171 -3.86 -8.31 3.64
N PRO A 172 -5.18 -8.23 3.82
CA PRO A 172 -5.81 -6.98 4.23
C PRO A 172 -5.35 -6.48 5.61
N MET A 173 -4.87 -7.34 6.49
CA MET A 173 -4.62 -7.00 7.90
C MET A 173 -3.22 -7.42 8.38
N LEU A 174 -2.30 -6.47 8.48
CA LEU A 174 -1.00 -6.68 9.14
C LEU A 174 -1.13 -6.41 10.66
N ALA A 175 -1.81 -7.32 11.38
CA ALA A 175 -2.13 -7.17 12.80
C ALA A 175 -0.93 -7.49 13.70
N THR A 176 -0.67 -8.76 14.01
CA THR A 176 0.52 -9.19 14.77
C THR A 176 1.77 -9.32 13.90
N GLY A 177 1.59 -9.48 12.60
CA GLY A 177 2.66 -9.71 11.63
C GLY A 177 3.09 -11.17 11.49
N ASN A 178 2.61 -12.08 12.33
CA ASN A 178 3.04 -13.49 12.34
C ASN A 178 2.71 -14.21 11.03
N SER A 179 1.46 -14.12 10.56
CA SER A 179 1.03 -14.78 9.30
C SER A 179 1.80 -14.24 8.09
N ALA A 180 1.97 -12.91 8.01
CA ALA A 180 2.73 -12.30 6.94
C ALA A 180 4.21 -12.71 6.98
N ALA A 181 4.81 -12.81 8.18
CA ALA A 181 6.19 -13.23 8.34
C ALA A 181 6.40 -14.71 7.97
N ASP A 182 5.52 -15.61 8.41
CA ASP A 182 5.58 -17.03 8.04
C ASP A 182 5.40 -17.21 6.52
N ALA A 183 4.44 -16.51 5.91
CA ALA A 183 4.22 -16.52 4.46
C ALA A 183 5.47 -16.02 3.70
N ALA A 184 6.06 -14.92 4.13
CA ALA A 184 7.27 -14.38 3.53
C ALA A 184 8.46 -15.35 3.64
N ALA A 185 8.63 -15.99 4.81
CA ALA A 185 9.67 -17.00 5.01
C ALA A 185 9.50 -18.20 4.05
N LYS A 186 8.26 -18.71 3.89
CA LYS A 186 7.97 -19.82 2.95
C LYS A 186 8.23 -19.43 1.50
N LEU A 187 7.85 -18.23 1.10
CA LEU A 187 8.10 -17.73 -0.25
C LEU A 187 9.60 -17.61 -0.53
N LYS A 188 10.38 -17.10 0.41
CA LYS A 188 11.84 -17.04 0.29
C LYS A 188 12.48 -18.41 0.25
N ALA A 189 12.04 -19.34 1.09
CA ALA A 189 12.47 -20.75 1.02
C ALA A 189 12.12 -21.39 -0.33
N GLY A 190 11.04 -20.94 -0.98
CA GLY A 190 10.65 -21.30 -2.34
C GLY A 190 11.42 -20.60 -3.46
N GLY A 191 12.43 -19.77 -3.13
CA GLY A 191 13.31 -19.12 -4.10
C GLY A 191 12.93 -17.69 -4.46
N VAL A 192 11.97 -17.07 -3.76
CA VAL A 192 11.61 -15.65 -4.01
C VAL A 192 12.76 -14.73 -3.61
N VAL A 193 13.21 -13.91 -4.57
CA VAL A 193 14.27 -12.91 -4.38
C VAL A 193 13.67 -11.51 -4.19
N ARG A 194 12.64 -11.19 -4.95
CA ARG A 194 11.96 -9.88 -4.91
C ARG A 194 10.56 -10.06 -4.36
N LEU A 195 10.38 -9.69 -3.11
CA LEU A 195 9.12 -9.79 -2.38
C LEU A 195 8.68 -8.41 -1.92
N ARG A 196 7.41 -8.08 -2.09
CA ARG A 196 6.73 -6.92 -1.52
C ARG A 196 5.49 -7.35 -0.74
N LEU A 197 5.23 -6.73 0.39
CA LEU A 197 3.99 -6.95 1.16
C LEU A 197 3.05 -5.77 0.94
N ILE A 198 1.80 -6.05 0.60
CA ILE A 198 0.73 -5.07 0.50
C ILE A 198 -0.35 -5.43 1.51
N ALA A 199 -0.71 -4.49 2.39
CA ALA A 199 -1.84 -4.66 3.28
C ALA A 199 -2.70 -3.39 3.33
N LEU A 200 -3.99 -3.54 3.62
CA LEU A 200 -4.88 -2.39 3.72
C LEU A 200 -4.61 -1.64 5.02
N LEU A 201 -4.64 -2.36 6.15
CA LEU A 201 -4.33 -1.80 7.45
C LEU A 201 -3.17 -2.55 8.12
N GLY A 202 -2.29 -1.79 8.75
CA GLY A 202 -1.25 -2.32 9.63
C GLY A 202 -1.43 -1.85 11.08
N CYS A 203 -0.86 -2.62 12.02
CA CYS A 203 -0.61 -2.18 13.39
C CYS A 203 0.89 -1.94 13.57
N VAL A 204 1.27 -0.91 14.33
CA VAL A 204 2.69 -0.57 14.58
C VAL A 204 3.47 -1.79 15.09
N ALA A 205 2.93 -2.52 16.06
CA ALA A 205 3.59 -3.70 16.63
C ALA A 205 3.81 -4.81 15.59
N GLY A 206 2.78 -5.12 14.78
CA GLY A 206 2.87 -6.15 13.73
C GLY A 206 3.79 -5.74 12.58
N ALA A 207 3.75 -4.49 12.20
CA ALA A 207 4.64 -3.93 11.21
C ALA A 207 6.12 -4.04 11.65
N GLN A 208 6.42 -3.66 12.89
CA GLN A 208 7.75 -3.80 13.48
C GLN A 208 8.17 -5.28 13.60
N HIS A 209 7.24 -6.17 13.98
CA HIS A 209 7.51 -7.60 14.06
C HIS A 209 7.90 -8.16 12.69
N PHE A 210 7.11 -7.88 11.66
CA PHE A 210 7.41 -8.29 10.29
C PHE A 210 8.78 -7.79 9.82
N LYS A 211 9.09 -6.52 10.07
CA LYS A 211 10.37 -5.92 9.66
C LYS A 211 11.58 -6.45 10.41
N ARG A 212 11.44 -6.89 11.65
CA ARG A 212 12.54 -7.58 12.35
C ARG A 212 12.93 -8.89 11.68
N GLN A 213 11.97 -9.62 11.11
CA GLN A 213 12.21 -10.90 10.44
C GLN A 213 12.57 -10.72 8.97
N HIS A 214 12.04 -9.69 8.32
CA HIS A 214 12.20 -9.42 6.89
C HIS A 214 12.53 -7.94 6.63
N PRO A 215 13.71 -7.46 7.08
CA PRO A 215 14.06 -6.04 6.99
C PRO A 215 14.13 -5.51 5.56
N GLU A 216 14.44 -6.35 4.60
CA GLU A 216 14.59 -6.00 3.17
C GLU A 216 13.26 -5.95 2.41
N VAL A 217 12.18 -6.55 2.93
CA VAL A 217 10.89 -6.58 2.23
C VAL A 217 10.16 -5.26 2.35
N PRO A 218 9.92 -4.51 1.26
CA PRO A 218 9.08 -3.31 1.28
C PRO A 218 7.65 -3.64 1.69
N VAL A 219 7.03 -2.76 2.48
CA VAL A 219 5.64 -2.91 2.94
C VAL A 219 4.84 -1.69 2.55
N TYR A 220 3.71 -1.90 1.89
CA TYR A 220 2.79 -0.87 1.45
C TYR A 220 1.47 -0.97 2.21
N LEU A 221 1.04 0.14 2.82
CA LEU A 221 -0.15 0.21 3.67
C LEU A 221 -1.04 1.39 3.25
N ALA A 222 -2.36 1.21 3.33
CA ALA A 222 -3.28 2.33 3.22
C ALA A 222 -3.36 3.13 4.53
N ALA A 223 -3.29 2.44 5.68
CA ALA A 223 -3.22 3.10 6.98
C ALA A 223 -2.47 2.25 8.01
N LEU A 224 -1.96 2.92 9.05
CA LEU A 224 -1.28 2.30 10.18
C LEU A 224 -1.95 2.74 11.47
N ASP A 225 -2.44 1.79 12.25
CA ASP A 225 -3.08 1.99 13.55
C ASP A 225 -2.12 1.66 14.69
N GLU A 226 -2.37 2.21 15.87
CA GLU A 226 -1.38 2.19 16.96
C GLU A 226 -1.34 0.87 17.72
N LYS A 227 -2.50 0.22 17.94
CA LYS A 227 -2.62 -0.87 18.91
C LYS A 227 -3.47 -2.04 18.44
N LEU A 228 -3.28 -3.18 19.11
CA LEU A 228 -4.14 -4.35 19.04
C LEU A 228 -4.97 -4.43 20.35
N ASN A 229 -6.16 -5.03 20.26
CA ASN A 229 -6.93 -5.43 21.42
C ASN A 229 -6.46 -6.80 21.95
N GLU A 230 -7.08 -7.30 23.02
CA GLU A 230 -6.77 -8.58 23.68
C GLU A 230 -6.95 -9.79 22.75
N ARG A 231 -7.79 -9.68 21.70
CA ARG A 231 -8.00 -10.70 20.67
C ARG A 231 -7.12 -10.51 19.45
N ALA A 232 -6.09 -9.63 19.55
CA ALA A 232 -5.16 -9.29 18.47
C ALA A 232 -5.83 -8.67 17.22
N TYR A 233 -6.98 -8.00 17.36
CA TYR A 233 -7.55 -7.16 16.31
C TYR A 233 -6.94 -5.77 16.35
N ILE A 234 -6.73 -5.18 15.17
CA ILE A 234 -6.28 -3.79 15.03
C ILE A 234 -7.36 -2.83 15.56
N VAL A 235 -6.96 -1.83 16.34
CA VAL A 235 -7.85 -0.81 16.90
C VAL A 235 -7.37 0.58 16.50
N PRO A 236 -8.23 1.42 15.89
CA PRO A 236 -9.65 1.24 15.59
C PRO A 236 -9.96 0.18 14.52
N GLY A 237 -9.01 -0.13 13.61
CA GLY A 237 -9.14 -1.21 12.64
C GLY A 237 -10.33 -1.07 11.70
N LEU A 238 -10.78 -2.21 11.19
CA LEU A 238 -12.01 -2.35 10.38
C LEU A 238 -12.81 -3.62 10.73
N GLY A 239 -12.50 -4.27 11.86
CA GLY A 239 -13.05 -5.58 12.24
C GLY A 239 -12.28 -6.74 11.59
N ASP A 240 -12.94 -7.88 11.43
CA ASP A 240 -12.40 -9.01 10.68
C ASP A 240 -12.65 -8.81 9.18
N ALA A 241 -11.55 -8.66 8.44
CA ALA A 241 -11.63 -8.43 7.00
C ALA A 241 -12.11 -9.66 6.23
N GLY A 242 -11.76 -10.87 6.71
CA GLY A 242 -12.17 -12.12 6.10
C GLY A 242 -13.67 -12.33 6.25
N ASP A 243 -14.19 -12.21 7.47
CA ASP A 243 -15.61 -12.37 7.76
C ASP A 243 -16.45 -11.31 7.03
N ARG A 244 -16.01 -10.04 7.03
CA ARG A 244 -16.69 -8.96 6.28
C ARG A 244 -16.67 -9.17 4.78
N TYR A 245 -15.60 -9.77 4.25
CA TYR A 245 -15.50 -10.09 2.82
C TYR A 245 -16.31 -11.32 2.44
N CYS A 246 -16.26 -12.38 3.26
CA CYS A 246 -16.92 -13.67 2.99
C CYS A 246 -18.37 -13.72 3.49
N GLU A 247 -18.78 -12.81 4.40
CA GLU A 247 -20.09 -12.81 5.06
C GLU A 247 -20.30 -14.05 5.96
N THR A 248 -19.26 -14.35 6.77
CA THR A 248 -19.22 -15.51 7.69
C THR A 248 -19.09 -15.07 9.13
#